data_2056c00b70a0f8e61ab7b32b8376daed
#
_entry.id   2056c00b70a0f8e61ab7b32b8376daed
#
_cell.length_a   1.000
_cell.length_b   1.000
_cell.length_c   1.000
_cell.angle_alpha   90.00
_cell.angle_beta   90.00
_cell.angle_gamma   90.00
#
_symmetry.space_group_name_H-M   'P 1'
#
loop_
_entity.id
_entity.type
_entity.pdbx_description
1 polymer ?
#
loop_
_entity_poly.entity_id
_entity_poly.type
_entity_poly.pdbx_seq_one_letter_code
_entity_poly.pdbx_strand_id
1 'polypeptide(L)'
;MSRLIEMTDRRFWIPVNVAVIDYIRQANPSAHSDLGEMLIGLGRALPRAGIYCPNHKICAYVVLHDADNRIFAFAGGMLDLSFRLPPALHGEALDEGHGRPSPIGDEWFDFPVFRMGAARASEAQLSRYCAAAQHHVATLPP
;
A
#
# COMPACT_ATOMS: atom_id res chain seq x y z
N MET A 1 6.36 -27.39 -4.21
CA MET A 1 6.84 -26.67 -3.05
C MET A 1 6.26 -25.29 -2.98
N SER A 2 5.74 -24.98 -1.85
CA SER A 2 5.25 -23.64 -1.65
C SER A 2 6.41 -22.65 -1.63
N ARG A 3 6.23 -21.56 -2.30
CA ARG A 3 7.19 -20.48 -2.30
C ARG A 3 6.59 -19.28 -1.62
N LEU A 4 7.16 -18.91 -0.53
CA LEU A 4 6.74 -17.70 0.15
C LEU A 4 7.22 -16.50 -0.64
N ILE A 5 6.37 -15.52 -0.76
CA ILE A 5 6.75 -14.25 -1.34
C ILE A 5 7.41 -13.44 -0.24
N GLU A 6 8.67 -13.12 -0.43
CA GLU A 6 9.44 -12.40 0.57
C GLU A 6 9.93 -11.07 0.04
N MET A 7 10.00 -10.11 0.93
CA MET A 7 10.68 -8.87 0.65
C MET A 7 12.17 -9.15 0.78
N THR A 8 12.83 -9.38 -0.35
CA THR A 8 14.24 -9.76 -0.35
C THR A 8 15.19 -8.57 -0.38
N ASP A 9 14.70 -7.40 -0.76
CA ASP A 9 15.52 -6.20 -0.83
C ASP A 9 15.70 -5.62 0.58
N ARG A 10 16.92 -5.72 1.10
CA ARG A 10 17.23 -5.36 2.48
C ARG A 10 17.08 -3.88 2.78
N ARG A 11 17.05 -3.02 1.77
CA ARG A 11 16.84 -1.59 1.99
C ARG A 11 15.51 -1.29 2.68
N PHE A 12 14.53 -2.20 2.54
CA PHE A 12 13.21 -2.05 3.17
C PHE A 12 13.13 -2.63 4.58
N TRP A 13 14.17 -3.30 5.05
CA TRP A 13 14.18 -3.94 6.37
C TRP A 13 14.58 -2.93 7.45
N ILE A 14 13.74 -1.93 7.62
CA ILE A 14 13.92 -0.86 8.60
C ILE A 14 12.69 -0.82 9.52
N PRO A 15 12.85 -0.35 10.77
CA PRO A 15 11.77 -0.45 11.76
C PRO A 15 10.43 0.15 11.32
N VAL A 16 10.43 1.24 10.58
CA VAL A 16 9.20 1.89 10.14
C VAL A 16 8.36 0.99 9.22
N ASN A 17 8.98 0.01 8.56
CA ASN A 17 8.31 -0.89 7.63
C ASN A 17 7.90 -2.23 8.25
N VAL A 18 8.14 -2.42 9.56
CA VAL A 18 7.98 -3.76 10.15
C VAL A 18 6.59 -4.33 9.94
N ALA A 19 5.55 -3.52 10.09
CA ALA A 19 4.17 -4.01 9.96
C ALA A 19 3.88 -4.53 8.55
N VAL A 20 4.25 -3.77 7.52
CA VAL A 20 3.97 -4.18 6.15
C VAL A 20 4.86 -5.35 5.72
N ILE A 21 6.12 -5.38 6.17
CA ILE A 21 7.02 -6.50 5.88
C ILE A 21 6.49 -7.78 6.51
N ASP A 22 6.09 -7.73 7.77
CA ASP A 22 5.53 -8.89 8.46
C ASP A 22 4.25 -9.36 7.78
N TYR A 23 3.40 -8.43 7.37
CA TYR A 23 2.19 -8.77 6.65
C TYR A 23 2.50 -9.50 5.33
N ILE A 24 3.46 -8.98 4.55
CA ILE A 24 3.86 -9.60 3.29
C ILE A 24 4.36 -11.03 3.53
N ARG A 25 5.18 -11.23 4.55
CA ARG A 25 5.75 -12.55 4.84
C ARG A 25 4.68 -13.55 5.28
N GLN A 26 3.71 -13.11 6.05
CA GLN A 26 2.65 -13.98 6.59
C GLN A 26 1.56 -14.23 5.56
N ALA A 27 1.13 -13.22 4.86
CA ALA A 27 0.00 -13.30 3.93
C ALA A 27 0.36 -14.01 2.63
N ASN A 28 1.65 -14.00 2.25
CA ASN A 28 2.09 -14.54 0.98
C ASN A 28 1.18 -14.03 -0.15
N PRO A 29 1.12 -12.72 -0.35
CA PRO A 29 0.08 -12.10 -1.17
C PRO A 29 0.20 -12.42 -2.65
N SER A 30 -0.93 -12.31 -3.33
CA SER A 30 -1.00 -12.40 -4.78
C SER A 30 -1.89 -11.25 -5.25
N ALA A 31 -1.27 -10.24 -5.84
CA ALA A 31 -1.99 -9.05 -6.26
C ALA A 31 -2.74 -9.29 -7.56
N HIS A 32 -3.97 -8.76 -7.62
CA HIS A 32 -4.67 -8.64 -8.89
C HIS A 32 -3.85 -7.72 -9.79
N SER A 33 -3.64 -8.12 -11.04
CA SER A 33 -2.78 -7.36 -11.96
C SER A 33 -3.26 -5.91 -12.14
N ASP A 34 -4.57 -5.69 -12.18
CA ASP A 34 -5.12 -4.35 -12.35
C ASP A 34 -4.88 -3.48 -11.11
N LEU A 35 -4.90 -4.07 -9.92
CA LEU A 35 -4.57 -3.35 -8.68
C LEU A 35 -3.10 -2.93 -8.68
N GLY A 36 -2.22 -3.84 -9.09
CA GLY A 36 -0.80 -3.54 -9.20
C GLY A 36 -0.55 -2.41 -10.18
N GLU A 37 -1.15 -2.48 -11.36
CA GLU A 37 -1.03 -1.44 -12.38
C GLU A 37 -1.56 -0.10 -11.89
N MET A 38 -2.68 -0.11 -11.18
CA MET A 38 -3.27 1.10 -10.62
C MET A 38 -2.33 1.75 -9.61
N LEU A 39 -1.73 0.96 -8.73
CA LEU A 39 -0.79 1.50 -7.74
C LEU A 39 0.47 2.04 -8.41
N ILE A 40 0.98 1.36 -9.42
CA ILE A 40 2.11 1.86 -10.21
C ILE A 40 1.79 3.22 -10.82
N GLY A 41 0.60 3.36 -11.38
CA GLY A 41 0.15 4.64 -11.95
C GLY A 41 0.10 5.76 -10.92
N LEU A 42 -0.40 5.47 -9.72
CA LEU A 42 -0.42 6.44 -8.62
C LEU A 42 0.99 6.84 -8.23
N GLY A 43 1.90 5.87 -8.14
CA GLY A 43 3.29 6.13 -7.78
C GLY A 43 4.01 6.99 -8.79
N ARG A 44 3.77 6.76 -10.09
CA ARG A 44 4.40 7.57 -11.15
C ARG A 44 3.96 9.03 -11.12
N ALA A 45 2.77 9.29 -10.61
CA ALA A 45 2.24 10.65 -10.51
C ALA A 45 2.80 11.41 -9.30
N LEU A 46 3.48 10.75 -8.37
CA LEU A 46 4.01 11.37 -7.17
C LEU A 46 5.50 11.68 -7.32
N PRO A 47 5.94 12.90 -6.95
CA PRO A 47 7.36 13.24 -7.02
C PRO A 47 8.16 12.40 -6.04
N ARG A 48 9.29 11.91 -6.49
CA ARG A 48 10.26 11.16 -5.67
C ARG A 48 9.71 9.88 -5.03
N ALA A 49 8.60 9.37 -5.53
CA ALA A 49 8.09 8.08 -5.08
C ALA A 49 8.82 6.95 -5.83
N GLY A 50 9.24 5.94 -5.08
CA GLY A 50 9.80 4.73 -5.65
C GLY A 50 8.73 3.66 -5.77
N ILE A 51 8.89 2.80 -6.77
CA ILE A 51 7.97 1.69 -7.04
C ILE A 51 8.78 0.40 -6.97
N TYR A 52 8.36 -0.53 -6.13
CA TYR A 52 9.01 -1.82 -6.02
C TYR A 52 8.03 -2.94 -6.33
N CYS A 53 8.34 -3.71 -7.36
CA CYS A 53 7.60 -4.91 -7.75
C CYS A 53 8.61 -6.04 -7.85
N PRO A 54 8.60 -7.01 -6.93
CA PRO A 54 9.66 -8.02 -6.85
C PRO A 54 9.71 -8.99 -8.02
N ASN A 55 8.60 -9.17 -8.72
CA ASN A 55 8.56 -10.09 -9.85
C ASN A 55 7.65 -9.56 -10.94
N HIS A 56 8.26 -9.15 -12.06
CA HIS A 56 7.53 -8.58 -13.17
C HIS A 56 6.63 -9.57 -13.91
N LYS A 57 6.91 -10.85 -13.81
CA LYS A 57 6.13 -11.87 -14.51
C LYS A 57 4.91 -12.30 -13.70
N ILE A 58 5.08 -12.34 -12.38
CA ILE A 58 4.01 -12.69 -11.47
C ILE A 58 3.95 -11.56 -10.45
N CYS A 59 3.02 -10.64 -10.63
CA CYS A 59 2.85 -9.53 -9.70
C CYS A 59 2.36 -10.08 -8.37
N ALA A 60 3.30 -10.42 -7.50
CA ALA A 60 2.97 -10.90 -6.17
C ALA A 60 2.44 -9.76 -5.31
N TYR A 61 3.09 -8.61 -5.41
CA TYR A 61 2.67 -7.38 -4.76
C TYR A 61 3.43 -6.20 -5.33
N VAL A 62 2.94 -5.00 -5.05
CA VAL A 62 3.62 -3.75 -5.39
C VAL A 62 3.63 -2.88 -4.14
N VAL A 63 4.75 -2.23 -3.86
CA VAL A 63 4.82 -1.22 -2.81
C VAL A 63 5.29 0.10 -3.38
N LEU A 64 4.81 1.19 -2.81
CA LEU A 64 5.35 2.51 -3.05
C LEU A 64 6.12 2.95 -1.80
N HIS A 65 7.25 3.61 -2.01
CA HIS A 65 8.10 4.06 -0.91
C HIS A 65 8.66 5.44 -1.21
N ASP A 66 9.14 6.10 -0.18
CA ASP A 66 9.78 7.41 -0.32
C ASP A 66 11.30 7.26 -0.60
N ALA A 67 12.00 8.39 -0.64
CA ALA A 67 13.43 8.40 -0.93
C ALA A 67 14.27 7.68 0.13
N ASP A 68 13.75 7.55 1.35
CA ASP A 68 14.42 6.86 2.45
C ASP A 68 13.88 5.45 2.67
N ASN A 69 13.21 4.88 1.66
CA ASN A 69 12.69 3.52 1.64
C ASN A 69 11.57 3.25 2.65
N ARG A 70 10.88 4.29 3.10
CA ARG A 70 9.69 4.13 3.96
C ARG A 70 8.50 3.79 3.07
N ILE A 71 7.90 2.63 3.32
CA ILE A 71 6.77 2.14 2.51
C ILE A 71 5.49 2.83 2.97
N PHE A 72 4.74 3.39 2.01
CA PHE A 72 3.50 4.10 2.33
C PHE A 72 2.28 3.56 1.60
N ALA A 73 2.44 2.67 0.62
CA ALA A 73 1.31 2.11 -0.11
C ALA A 73 1.61 0.68 -0.54
N PHE A 74 0.57 -0.14 -0.62
CA PHE A 74 0.71 -1.55 -0.89
C PHE A 74 -0.47 -2.07 -1.70
N ALA A 75 -0.19 -2.88 -2.70
CA ALA A 75 -1.17 -3.64 -3.46
C ALA A 75 -0.73 -5.09 -3.46
N GLY A 76 -1.39 -5.92 -2.67
CA GLY A 76 -1.01 -7.32 -2.55
C GLY A 76 -2.19 -8.27 -2.50
N GLY A 77 -3.40 -7.74 -2.53
CA GLY A 77 -4.61 -8.57 -2.53
C GLY A 77 -5.34 -8.49 -3.85
N MET A 78 -6.57 -8.93 -3.81
CA MET A 78 -7.43 -8.99 -5.00
C MET A 78 -8.47 -7.88 -5.06
N LEU A 79 -8.67 -7.16 -3.95
CA LEU A 79 -9.84 -6.29 -3.79
C LEU A 79 -9.53 -4.83 -3.48
N ASP A 80 -8.45 -4.56 -2.76
CA ASP A 80 -8.19 -3.24 -2.19
C ASP A 80 -6.77 -2.75 -2.46
N LEU A 81 -6.61 -1.42 -2.44
CA LEU A 81 -5.31 -0.77 -2.27
C LEU A 81 -5.16 -0.36 -0.82
N SER A 82 -3.96 -0.44 -0.28
CA SER A 82 -3.70 -0.11 1.12
C SER A 82 -2.76 1.08 1.22
N PHE A 83 -3.13 2.06 2.06
CA PHE A 83 -2.31 3.25 2.29
C PHE A 83 -2.08 3.45 3.77
N ARG A 84 -0.88 3.93 4.12
CA ARG A 84 -0.54 4.27 5.50
C ARG A 84 -0.88 5.75 5.75
N LEU A 85 -1.92 6.00 6.51
CA LEU A 85 -2.47 7.35 6.69
C LEU A 85 -2.09 7.95 8.04
N PRO A 86 -1.90 9.28 8.08
CA PRO A 86 -1.72 9.96 9.36
C PRO A 86 -3.01 9.87 10.18
N PRO A 87 -2.90 9.87 11.53
CA PRO A 87 -4.09 9.78 12.39
C PRO A 87 -5.16 10.83 12.10
N ALA A 88 -4.77 12.01 11.65
CA ALA A 88 -5.72 13.08 11.33
C ALA A 88 -6.68 12.72 10.19
N LEU A 89 -6.33 11.76 9.34
CA LEU A 89 -7.17 11.35 8.22
C LEU A 89 -7.97 10.07 8.49
N HIS A 90 -7.77 9.43 9.64
CA HIS A 90 -8.46 8.15 9.92
C HIS A 90 -9.98 8.34 9.95
N GLY A 91 -10.45 9.37 10.66
CA GLY A 91 -11.89 9.65 10.74
C GLY A 91 -12.48 9.96 9.39
N GLU A 92 -11.77 10.77 8.60
CA GLU A 92 -12.22 11.14 7.26
C GLU A 92 -12.32 9.92 6.34
N ALA A 93 -11.33 9.06 6.36
CA ALA A 93 -11.33 7.86 5.53
C ALA A 93 -12.49 6.93 5.89
N LEU A 94 -12.80 6.81 7.18
CA LEU A 94 -13.93 6.01 7.63
C LEU A 94 -15.27 6.67 7.26
N ASP A 95 -15.38 7.99 7.45
CA ASP A 95 -16.64 8.72 7.22
C ASP A 95 -17.03 8.75 5.75
N GLU A 96 -16.05 8.80 4.85
CA GLU A 96 -16.33 8.78 3.43
C GLU A 96 -16.80 7.40 2.95
N GLY A 97 -16.70 6.38 3.80
CA GLY A 97 -17.16 5.04 3.49
C GLY A 97 -16.27 4.29 2.51
N HIS A 98 -15.12 4.83 2.17
CA HIS A 98 -14.21 4.20 1.23
C HIS A 98 -13.00 3.56 1.90
N GLY A 99 -12.68 3.96 3.12
CA GLY A 99 -11.56 3.40 3.85
C GLY A 99 -12.03 2.54 5.00
N ARG A 100 -11.28 1.50 5.29
CA ARG A 100 -11.49 0.67 6.48
C ARG A 100 -10.12 0.25 7.02
N PRO A 101 -10.02 -0.05 8.33
CA PRO A 101 -8.75 -0.51 8.88
C PRO A 101 -8.22 -1.72 8.12
N SER A 102 -6.91 -1.70 7.84
CA SER A 102 -6.25 -2.80 7.16
C SER A 102 -5.64 -3.76 8.18
N PRO A 103 -5.59 -5.06 7.89
CA PRO A 103 -4.88 -6.02 8.74
C PRO A 103 -3.36 -5.80 8.77
N ILE A 104 -2.83 -4.92 7.91
CA ILE A 104 -1.39 -4.61 7.92
C ILE A 104 -0.97 -3.97 9.25
N GLY A 105 -1.75 -3.03 9.77
CA GLY A 105 -1.40 -2.35 11.02
C GLY A 105 -2.30 -1.14 11.28
N ASP A 106 -2.07 -0.50 12.44
CA ASP A 106 -2.97 0.52 12.99
C ASP A 106 -3.15 1.76 12.11
N GLU A 107 -2.11 2.14 11.37
CA GLU A 107 -2.18 3.32 10.52
C GLU A 107 -2.58 2.98 9.09
N TRP A 108 -2.74 1.71 8.78
CA TRP A 108 -3.02 1.26 7.44
C TRP A 108 -4.51 1.14 7.18
N PHE A 109 -4.94 1.60 6.02
CA PHE A 109 -6.33 1.54 5.59
C PHE A 109 -6.43 0.93 4.20
N ASP A 110 -7.42 0.05 4.02
CA ASP A 110 -7.74 -0.57 2.74
C ASP A 110 -8.82 0.25 2.06
N PHE A 111 -8.60 0.56 0.78
CA PHE A 111 -9.56 1.29 -0.04
C PHE A 111 -10.08 0.38 -1.15
N PRO A 112 -11.40 0.13 -1.20
CA PRO A 112 -11.96 -0.86 -2.11
C PRO A 112 -11.88 -0.41 -3.57
N VAL A 113 -11.45 -1.34 -4.42
CA VAL A 113 -11.47 -1.16 -5.87
C VAL A 113 -12.36 -2.22 -6.50
N PHE A 114 -12.19 -3.48 -6.10
CA PHE A 114 -12.96 -4.60 -6.66
C PHE A 114 -13.80 -5.32 -5.62
N ARG A 115 -13.95 -4.75 -4.43
CA ARG A 115 -14.73 -5.40 -3.37
C ARG A 115 -16.22 -5.30 -3.67
N MET A 116 -16.89 -6.43 -3.77
CA MET A 116 -18.34 -6.46 -3.99
C MET A 116 -19.09 -5.88 -2.80
N GLY A 117 -20.13 -5.11 -3.11
CA GLY A 117 -20.97 -4.50 -2.08
C GLY A 117 -20.39 -3.24 -1.46
N ALA A 118 -19.19 -2.86 -1.82
CA ALA A 118 -18.59 -1.62 -1.36
C ALA A 118 -18.52 -0.61 -2.50
N ALA A 119 -18.74 0.65 -2.18
CA ALA A 119 -18.57 1.72 -3.14
C ALA A 119 -17.09 1.84 -3.49
N ARG A 120 -16.78 1.79 -4.78
CA ARG A 120 -15.41 1.93 -5.25
C ARG A 120 -14.90 3.34 -4.98
N ALA A 121 -13.70 3.45 -4.41
CA ALA A 121 -13.07 4.74 -4.23
C ALA A 121 -12.74 5.36 -5.60
N SER A 122 -12.96 6.66 -5.73
CA SER A 122 -12.67 7.35 -7.00
C SER A 122 -11.17 7.51 -7.19
N GLU A 123 -10.75 7.72 -8.43
CA GLU A 123 -9.35 8.00 -8.72
C GLU A 123 -8.84 9.21 -7.95
N ALA A 124 -9.66 10.25 -7.85
CA ALA A 124 -9.29 11.46 -7.12
C ALA A 124 -9.06 11.15 -5.63
N GLN A 125 -9.91 10.33 -5.04
CA GLN A 125 -9.74 9.92 -3.64
C GLN A 125 -8.48 9.08 -3.47
N LEU A 126 -8.26 8.10 -4.34
CA LEU A 126 -7.07 7.25 -4.26
C LEU A 126 -5.80 8.09 -4.40
N SER A 127 -5.77 9.03 -5.35
CA SER A 127 -4.63 9.93 -5.53
C SER A 127 -4.38 10.78 -4.30
N ARG A 128 -5.44 11.32 -3.71
CA ARG A 128 -5.36 12.17 -2.54
C ARG A 128 -4.81 11.42 -1.33
N TYR A 129 -5.34 10.24 -1.05
CA TYR A 129 -4.88 9.45 0.10
C TYR A 129 -3.48 8.88 -0.12
N CYS A 130 -3.16 8.52 -1.36
CA CYS A 130 -1.82 8.06 -1.69
C CYS A 130 -0.77 9.16 -1.45
N ALA A 131 -1.06 10.38 -1.89
CA ALA A 131 -0.18 11.53 -1.65
C ALA A 131 -0.06 11.85 -0.16
N ALA A 132 -1.16 11.78 0.58
CA ALA A 132 -1.15 11.98 2.03
C ALA A 132 -0.30 10.93 2.74
N ALA A 133 -0.35 9.69 2.28
CA ALA A 133 0.46 8.61 2.84
C ALA A 133 1.95 8.84 2.60
N GLN A 134 2.32 9.28 1.39
CA GLN A 134 3.70 9.63 1.08
C GLN A 134 4.21 10.71 2.03
N HIS A 135 3.41 11.77 2.19
CA HIS A 135 3.78 12.89 3.06
C HIS A 135 3.91 12.43 4.52
N HIS A 136 3.00 11.57 4.96
CA HIS A 136 3.01 11.07 6.34
C HIS A 136 4.27 10.28 6.67
N VAL A 137 4.64 9.32 5.83
CA VAL A 137 5.81 8.47 6.15
C VAL A 137 7.11 9.26 6.17
N ALA A 138 7.18 10.35 5.40
CA ALA A 138 8.35 11.22 5.42
C ALA A 138 8.56 11.89 6.77
N THR A 139 7.53 11.96 7.62
CA THR A 139 7.63 12.53 8.97
C THR A 139 8.03 11.49 10.02
N LEU A 140 8.06 10.22 9.66
CA LEU A 140 8.35 9.14 10.60
C LEU A 140 9.85 8.84 10.65
N PRO A 141 10.39 8.43 11.82
CA PRO A 141 11.77 7.97 11.87
C PRO A 141 11.89 6.67 11.06
N PRO A 142 13.07 6.43 10.49
CA PRO A 142 13.28 5.22 9.68
C PRO A 142 13.26 3.94 10.49
#